data_bca35c3274aa07ce42c54c4e75f3a8f4
#
_entry.id   bca35c3274aa07ce42c54c4e75f3a8f4
#
_cell.length_a   1.000
_cell.length_b   1.000
_cell.length_c   1.000
_cell.angle_alpha   90.00
_cell.angle_beta   90.00
_cell.angle_gamma   90.00
#
_symmetry.space_group_name_H-M   'P 1'
#
loop_
_entity.id
_entity.type
_entity.pdbx_description
1 polymer ?
#
loop_
_entity_poly.entity_id
_entity_poly.type
_entity_poly.pdbx_seq_one_letter_code
_entity_poly.pdbx_strand_id
1 'polypeptide(L)'
;DQIGQHVFTAHRLDRPTSGVLLMGLSSEAGRRLAQQFEQHQIQKRYHAIVRGWLTDSAVLDYPLVEELDKIADKFSRQDKEPQPAVTHYHGLATTTQPVAVGRYDSVRYSLVEMLPQTGRKHQLRRHMAHLRHPIIGDSKHGD
;
A
#
# COMPACT_ATOMS: atom_id res chain seq x y z
N ASP A 1 -3.44 -10.45 -25.22
CA ASP A 1 -4.68 -9.76 -24.98
C ASP A 1 -5.84 -10.77 -24.95
N GLN A 2 -6.34 -11.05 -23.75
CA GLN A 2 -7.34 -12.09 -23.52
C GLN A 2 -8.73 -11.73 -24.08
N ILE A 3 -9.01 -10.45 -24.27
CA ILE A 3 -10.32 -10.00 -24.73
C ILE A 3 -10.31 -9.55 -26.20
N GLY A 4 -9.17 -9.67 -26.86
CA GLY A 4 -9.04 -9.36 -28.29
C GLY A 4 -9.12 -7.88 -28.64
N GLN A 5 -8.97 -6.99 -27.65
CA GLN A 5 -8.93 -5.54 -27.90
C GLN A 5 -7.94 -4.86 -26.97
N HIS A 6 -7.49 -3.68 -27.37
CA HIS A 6 -6.58 -2.89 -26.58
C HIS A 6 -7.28 -2.38 -25.30
N VAL A 7 -6.56 -2.43 -24.16
CA VAL A 7 -7.06 -1.93 -22.90
C VAL A 7 -6.16 -0.80 -22.40
N PHE A 8 -6.73 0.10 -21.60
CA PHE A 8 -6.05 1.29 -21.11
C PHE A 8 -5.94 1.20 -19.59
N THR A 9 -4.72 1.32 -19.08
CA THR A 9 -4.48 1.27 -17.64
C THR A 9 -4.85 2.60 -16.99
N ALA A 10 -5.42 2.53 -15.79
CA ALA A 10 -5.80 3.70 -15.00
C ALA A 10 -5.02 3.81 -13.70
N HIS A 11 -4.47 2.70 -13.24
CA HIS A 11 -3.66 2.61 -12.03
C HIS A 11 -2.78 1.37 -12.12
N ARG A 12 -2.00 1.12 -11.08
CA ARG A 12 -1.12 -0.04 -11.02
C ARG A 12 -1.09 -0.61 -9.61
N LEU A 13 -0.75 -1.87 -9.51
CA LEU A 13 -0.46 -2.53 -8.24
C LEU A 13 1.06 -2.61 -8.07
N ASP A 14 1.53 -2.54 -6.82
CA ASP A 14 2.92 -2.84 -6.51
C ASP A 14 3.22 -4.29 -6.91
N ARG A 15 4.46 -4.56 -7.31
CA ARG A 15 4.86 -5.90 -7.76
C ARG A 15 4.42 -7.02 -6.81
N PRO A 16 4.60 -6.91 -5.49
CA PRO A 16 4.20 -7.97 -4.56
C PRO A 16 2.71 -7.95 -4.19
N THR A 17 1.93 -7.04 -4.73
CA THR A 17 0.51 -6.92 -4.40
C THR A 17 -0.34 -7.65 -5.42
N SER A 18 -1.26 -8.47 -4.96
CA SER A 18 -2.28 -9.10 -5.79
C SER A 18 -3.62 -8.40 -5.59
N GLY A 19 -4.53 -8.59 -6.53
CA GLY A 19 -5.87 -8.05 -6.38
C GLY A 19 -6.48 -7.54 -7.66
N VAL A 20 -7.44 -6.65 -7.52
CA VAL A 20 -8.23 -6.12 -8.63
C VAL A 20 -7.47 -5.00 -9.35
N LEU A 21 -7.41 -5.12 -10.66
CA LEU A 21 -6.83 -4.09 -11.53
C LEU A 21 -7.90 -3.64 -12.52
N LEU A 22 -8.24 -2.36 -12.47
CA LEU A 22 -9.23 -1.77 -13.37
C LEU A 22 -8.57 -1.26 -14.64
N MET A 23 -9.21 -1.54 -15.78
CA MET A 23 -8.75 -1.07 -17.07
C MET A 23 -9.92 -0.51 -17.87
N GLY A 24 -9.65 0.52 -18.67
CA GLY A 24 -10.66 1.07 -19.58
C GLY A 24 -10.67 0.32 -20.90
N LEU A 25 -11.85 0.11 -21.46
CA LEU A 25 -12.00 -0.53 -22.78
C LEU A 25 -11.92 0.47 -23.94
N SER A 26 -11.79 1.74 -23.63
CA SER A 26 -11.54 2.81 -24.59
C SER A 26 -10.62 3.84 -23.97
N SER A 27 -10.02 4.70 -24.78
CA SER A 27 -9.18 5.78 -24.26
C SER A 27 -9.97 6.72 -23.36
N GLU A 28 -11.23 6.98 -23.68
CA GLU A 28 -12.10 7.82 -22.84
C GLU A 28 -12.40 7.17 -21.50
N ALA A 29 -12.74 5.86 -21.50
CA ALA A 29 -12.99 5.12 -20.26
C ALA A 29 -11.73 5.09 -19.39
N GLY A 30 -10.57 4.83 -19.98
CA GLY A 30 -9.30 4.86 -19.26
C GLY A 30 -9.02 6.22 -18.63
N ARG A 31 -9.27 7.29 -19.38
CA ARG A 31 -9.08 8.66 -18.89
C ARG A 31 -10.03 8.97 -17.72
N ARG A 32 -11.29 8.57 -17.82
CA ARG A 32 -12.28 8.78 -16.74
C ARG A 32 -11.89 8.03 -15.47
N LEU A 33 -11.45 6.78 -15.61
CA LEU A 33 -10.97 6.00 -14.47
C LEU A 33 -9.74 6.64 -13.84
N ALA A 34 -8.78 7.05 -14.65
CA ALA A 34 -7.58 7.71 -14.12
C ALA A 34 -7.92 8.99 -13.36
N GLN A 35 -8.88 9.76 -13.84
CA GLN A 35 -9.35 10.96 -13.13
C GLN A 35 -9.97 10.63 -11.78
N GLN A 36 -10.74 9.55 -11.70
CA GLN A 36 -11.35 9.13 -10.43
C GLN A 36 -10.26 8.72 -9.41
N PHE A 37 -9.21 8.04 -9.84
CA PHE A 37 -8.08 7.74 -8.97
C PHE A 37 -7.36 9.00 -8.53
N GLU A 38 -7.11 9.92 -9.47
CA GLU A 38 -6.43 11.19 -9.18
C GLU A 38 -7.22 12.05 -8.18
N GLN A 39 -8.53 12.06 -8.31
CA GLN A 39 -9.43 12.85 -7.46
C GLN A 39 -9.85 12.11 -6.18
N HIS A 40 -9.28 10.95 -5.92
CA HIS A 40 -9.56 10.12 -4.74
C HIS A 40 -11.04 9.74 -4.61
N GLN A 41 -11.70 9.51 -5.74
CA GLN A 41 -13.10 9.10 -5.78
C GLN A 41 -13.27 7.58 -5.72
N ILE A 42 -12.17 6.83 -5.80
CA ILE A 42 -12.18 5.38 -5.73
C ILE A 42 -11.95 4.97 -4.28
N GLN A 43 -12.86 4.17 -3.72
CA GLN A 43 -12.68 3.57 -2.41
C GLN A 43 -11.82 2.33 -2.55
N LYS A 44 -10.65 2.34 -1.92
CA LYS A 44 -9.69 1.23 -2.00
C LYS A 44 -9.69 0.47 -0.68
N ARG A 45 -9.63 -0.85 -0.78
CA ARG A 45 -9.54 -1.74 0.37
C ARG A 45 -8.44 -2.75 0.15
N TYR A 46 -7.53 -2.82 1.09
CA TYR A 46 -6.41 -3.76 1.07
C TYR A 46 -6.43 -4.60 2.33
N HIS A 47 -5.92 -5.82 2.21
CA HIS A 47 -5.64 -6.68 3.36
C HIS A 47 -4.17 -7.04 3.34
N ALA A 48 -3.57 -7.11 4.51
CA ALA A 48 -2.19 -7.54 4.64
C ALA A 48 -1.98 -8.28 5.96
N ILE A 49 -0.97 -9.13 5.96
CA ILE A 49 -0.46 -9.74 7.19
C ILE A 49 0.69 -8.87 7.65
N VAL A 50 0.63 -8.41 8.89
CA VAL A 50 1.68 -7.58 9.49
C VAL A 50 2.29 -8.29 10.69
N ARG A 51 3.50 -7.88 11.06
CA ARG A 51 4.16 -8.39 12.26
C ARG A 51 3.54 -7.78 13.50
N GLY A 52 3.48 -8.60 14.55
CA GLY A 52 2.94 -8.17 15.84
C GLY A 52 1.43 -8.21 15.88
N TRP A 53 0.90 -7.79 17.00
CA TRP A 53 -0.55 -7.74 17.21
C TRP A 53 -1.02 -6.30 17.06
N LEU A 54 -1.72 -6.04 15.97
CA LEU A 54 -2.38 -4.77 15.69
C LEU A 54 -3.89 -5.04 15.74
N THR A 55 -4.51 -4.71 16.86
CA THR A 55 -5.88 -5.14 17.18
C THR A 55 -6.89 -3.99 17.17
N ASP A 56 -6.44 -2.76 17.14
CA ASP A 56 -7.32 -1.59 17.16
C ASP A 56 -7.74 -1.15 15.77
N SER A 57 -8.62 -0.18 15.74
CA SER A 57 -9.01 0.54 14.52
C SER A 57 -8.66 1.99 14.73
N ALA A 58 -8.00 2.60 13.77
CA ALA A 58 -7.64 4.00 13.87
C ALA A 58 -7.40 4.62 12.49
N VAL A 59 -7.22 5.92 12.50
CA VAL A 59 -6.82 6.70 11.33
C VAL A 59 -5.38 7.13 11.54
N LEU A 60 -4.50 6.67 10.66
CA LEU A 60 -3.12 7.12 10.67
C LEU A 60 -2.99 8.27 9.68
N ASP A 61 -2.77 9.46 10.22
CA ASP A 61 -2.50 10.67 9.44
C ASP A 61 -1.03 11.02 9.66
N TYR A 62 -0.19 10.49 8.78
CA TYR A 62 1.26 10.66 8.88
C TYR A 62 1.83 11.01 7.51
N PRO A 63 2.28 12.26 7.32
CA PRO A 63 2.81 12.71 6.03
C PRO A 63 4.02 11.91 5.58
N LEU A 64 4.09 11.67 4.29
CA LEU A 64 5.16 10.88 3.68
C LEU A 64 5.93 11.70 2.66
N VAL A 65 7.26 11.59 2.72
CA VAL A 65 8.13 12.15 1.70
C VAL A 65 8.06 11.27 0.46
N GLU A 66 7.94 11.88 -0.71
CA GLU A 66 7.86 11.13 -1.95
C GLU A 66 9.12 10.28 -2.16
N GLU A 67 8.91 8.99 -2.43
CA GLU A 67 9.99 8.09 -2.83
C GLU A 67 10.16 8.15 -4.34
N LEU A 68 11.36 8.41 -4.79
CA LEU A 68 11.69 8.48 -6.20
C LEU A 68 12.37 7.19 -6.64
N ASP A 69 12.14 6.79 -7.89
CA ASP A 69 12.88 5.70 -8.49
C ASP A 69 14.33 6.13 -8.71
N LYS A 70 15.27 5.19 -8.62
CA LYS A 70 16.70 5.49 -8.74
C LYS A 70 17.08 6.28 -10.01
N ILE A 71 16.36 6.05 -11.09
CA ILE A 71 16.60 6.77 -12.35
C ILE A 71 16.12 8.20 -12.25
N ALA A 72 14.98 8.43 -11.58
CA ALA A 72 14.43 9.76 -11.38
C ALA A 72 15.23 10.56 -10.33
N ASP A 73 15.80 9.90 -9.32
CA ASP A 73 16.62 10.54 -8.28
C ASP A 73 17.78 11.33 -8.85
N LYS A 74 18.28 10.92 -10.00
CA LYS A 74 19.40 11.55 -10.67
C LYS A 74 19.11 12.99 -11.09
N PHE A 75 17.82 13.30 -11.34
CA PHE A 75 17.40 14.59 -11.89
C PHE A 75 16.38 15.32 -11.01
N SER A 76 16.00 14.73 -9.88
CA SER A 76 14.96 15.27 -9.01
C SER A 76 15.55 15.88 -7.75
N ARG A 77 14.86 16.87 -7.21
CA ARG A 77 15.21 17.43 -5.91
C ARG A 77 14.96 16.37 -4.84
N GLN A 78 15.92 16.24 -3.93
CA GLN A 78 15.80 15.31 -2.80
C GLN A 78 15.27 15.97 -1.52
N ASP A 79 14.95 17.27 -1.59
CA ASP A 79 14.47 18.07 -0.47
C ASP A 79 12.96 18.32 -0.53
N LYS A 80 12.20 17.35 -1.03
CA LYS A 80 10.75 17.47 -1.12
C LYS A 80 10.12 17.41 0.26
N GLU A 81 9.14 18.29 0.45
CA GLU A 81 8.35 18.32 1.67
C GLU A 81 7.49 17.06 1.81
N PRO A 82 7.26 16.60 3.06
CA PRO A 82 6.29 15.53 3.28
C PRO A 82 4.91 15.92 2.76
N GLN A 83 4.25 14.99 2.11
CA GLN A 83 2.90 15.19 1.58
C GLN A 83 1.88 14.45 2.44
N PRO A 84 0.65 15.00 2.57
CA PRO A 84 -0.39 14.34 3.35
C PRO A 84 -0.60 12.90 2.91
N ALA A 85 -0.68 12.01 3.88
CA ALA A 85 -0.96 10.60 3.64
C ALA A 85 -1.81 10.09 4.79
N VAL A 86 -3.00 9.60 4.47
CA VAL A 86 -3.98 9.16 5.45
C VAL A 86 -4.42 7.74 5.12
N THR A 87 -4.32 6.87 6.10
CA THR A 87 -4.76 5.48 6.00
C THR A 87 -5.66 5.14 7.18
N HIS A 88 -6.88 4.69 6.90
CA HIS A 88 -7.71 4.06 7.92
C HIS A 88 -7.31 2.59 8.01
N TYR A 89 -7.14 2.07 9.22
CA TYR A 89 -6.82 0.66 9.37
C TYR A 89 -7.68 0.02 10.46
N HIS A 90 -7.84 -1.28 10.32
CA HIS A 90 -8.66 -2.07 11.24
C HIS A 90 -8.03 -3.46 11.39
N GLY A 91 -7.66 -3.81 12.61
CA GLY A 91 -7.17 -5.15 12.92
C GLY A 91 -8.33 -6.14 12.91
N LEU A 92 -8.22 -7.18 12.08
CA LEU A 92 -9.28 -8.16 11.91
C LEU A 92 -9.07 -9.43 12.72
N ALA A 93 -7.82 -9.91 12.80
CA ALA A 93 -7.49 -11.16 13.47
C ALA A 93 -6.03 -11.17 13.85
N THR A 94 -5.70 -11.98 14.84
CA THR A 94 -4.32 -12.17 15.30
C THR A 94 -4.00 -13.65 15.39
N THR A 95 -2.73 -13.97 15.27
CA THR A 95 -2.23 -15.31 15.44
C THR A 95 -0.81 -15.31 16.00
N THR A 96 -0.41 -16.41 16.58
CA THR A 96 0.96 -16.67 17.01
C THR A 96 1.43 -17.95 16.35
N GLN A 97 2.57 -17.92 15.68
CA GLN A 97 3.15 -19.09 15.05
C GLN A 97 4.37 -19.56 15.87
N PRO A 98 4.49 -20.86 16.15
CA PRO A 98 5.59 -21.41 16.93
C PRO A 98 6.85 -21.56 16.07
N VAL A 99 7.29 -20.48 15.45
CA VAL A 99 8.48 -20.45 14.60
C VAL A 99 9.49 -19.50 15.23
N ALA A 100 10.70 -19.98 15.45
CA ALA A 100 11.76 -19.16 16.03
C ALA A 100 12.24 -18.12 15.01
N VAL A 101 12.25 -16.85 15.45
CA VAL A 101 12.78 -15.74 14.65
C VAL A 101 13.74 -14.94 15.53
N GLY A 102 15.02 -14.94 15.16
CA GLY A 102 16.05 -14.32 15.99
C GLY A 102 16.06 -14.91 17.38
N ARG A 103 15.87 -14.08 18.41
CA ARG A 103 15.87 -14.50 19.82
C ARG A 103 14.48 -14.91 20.34
N TYR A 104 13.45 -14.84 19.49
CA TYR A 104 12.09 -15.16 19.90
C TYR A 104 11.70 -16.58 19.50
N ASP A 105 11.01 -17.30 20.39
CA ASP A 105 10.54 -18.66 20.13
C ASP A 105 9.27 -18.71 19.30
N SER A 106 8.60 -17.58 19.12
CA SER A 106 7.36 -17.50 18.35
C SER A 106 7.27 -16.16 17.63
N VAL A 107 6.41 -16.11 16.63
CA VAL A 107 6.16 -14.89 15.85
C VAL A 107 4.69 -14.56 15.91
N ARG A 108 4.39 -13.30 16.16
CA ARG A 108 3.02 -12.77 16.21
C ARG A 108 2.68 -12.09 14.91
N TYR A 109 1.50 -12.35 14.42
CA TYR A 109 1.00 -11.76 13.19
C TYR A 109 -0.42 -11.22 13.38
N SER A 110 -0.80 -10.26 12.54
CA SER A 110 -2.16 -9.76 12.47
C SER A 110 -2.60 -9.65 11.02
N LEU A 111 -3.87 -9.96 10.78
CA LEU A 111 -4.54 -9.63 9.53
C LEU A 111 -5.17 -8.24 9.70
N VAL A 112 -4.82 -7.31 8.82
CA VAL A 112 -5.25 -5.92 8.91
C VAL A 112 -5.91 -5.50 7.61
N GLU A 113 -7.08 -4.86 7.74
CA GLU A 113 -7.74 -4.16 6.64
C GLU A 113 -7.23 -2.73 6.60
N MET A 114 -6.94 -2.23 5.41
CA MET A 114 -6.43 -0.88 5.23
C MET A 114 -7.20 -0.17 4.13
N LEU A 115 -7.63 1.06 4.43
CA LEU A 115 -8.41 1.90 3.52
C LEU A 115 -7.61 3.20 3.29
N PRO A 116 -6.74 3.25 2.28
CA PRO A 116 -5.97 4.47 2.02
C PRO A 116 -6.88 5.56 1.46
N GLN A 117 -6.81 6.74 2.05
CA GLN A 117 -7.56 7.92 1.60
C GLN A 117 -6.74 8.76 0.62
N THR A 118 -5.45 8.55 0.60
CA THR A 118 -4.48 9.15 -0.31
C THR A 118 -3.74 8.04 -1.05
N GLY A 119 -2.94 8.37 -2.04
CA GLY A 119 -2.28 7.38 -2.88
C GLY A 119 -0.77 7.57 -3.00
N ARG A 120 -0.07 7.83 -1.89
CA ARG A 120 1.39 7.98 -1.94
C ARG A 120 2.07 6.66 -2.22
N LYS A 121 3.24 6.73 -2.87
CA LYS A 121 4.01 5.52 -3.21
C LYS A 121 4.34 4.70 -1.97
N HIS A 122 4.03 3.43 -2.01
CA HIS A 122 4.22 2.49 -0.91
C HIS A 122 3.56 2.95 0.41
N GLN A 123 2.46 3.69 0.31
CA GLN A 123 1.85 4.32 1.47
C GLN A 123 1.51 3.31 2.57
N LEU A 124 0.82 2.23 2.24
CA LEU A 124 0.41 1.24 3.23
C LEU A 124 1.61 0.54 3.85
N ARG A 125 2.60 0.24 3.04
CA ARG A 125 3.84 -0.39 3.49
C ARG A 125 4.58 0.51 4.48
N ARG A 126 4.72 1.80 4.13
CA ARG A 126 5.41 2.77 4.99
C ARG A 126 4.61 3.11 6.23
N HIS A 127 3.29 3.22 6.13
CA HIS A 127 2.42 3.48 7.29
C HIS A 127 2.47 2.33 8.29
N MET A 128 2.41 1.08 7.83
CA MET A 128 2.48 -0.08 8.72
C MET A 128 3.86 -0.18 9.39
N ALA A 129 4.94 0.10 8.65
CA ALA A 129 6.27 0.15 9.23
C ALA A 129 6.40 1.26 10.27
N HIS A 130 5.79 2.42 10.02
CA HIS A 130 5.77 3.53 10.99
C HIS A 130 5.10 3.13 12.30
N LEU A 131 4.03 2.33 12.22
CA LEU A 131 3.35 1.78 13.42
C LEU A 131 4.14 0.66 14.08
N ARG A 132 5.29 0.27 13.54
CA ARG A 132 6.12 -0.87 13.97
C ARG A 132 5.41 -2.22 13.78
N HIS A 133 4.53 -2.28 12.79
CA HIS A 133 3.86 -3.49 12.34
C HIS A 133 4.08 -3.66 10.82
N PRO A 134 5.33 -3.89 10.37
CA PRO A 134 5.60 -3.97 8.95
C PRO A 134 4.86 -5.12 8.29
N ILE A 135 4.50 -4.92 7.03
CA ILE A 135 3.86 -5.96 6.21
C ILE A 135 4.87 -7.08 5.98
N ILE A 136 4.41 -8.32 6.15
CA ILE A 136 5.27 -9.50 5.99
C ILE A 136 5.87 -9.55 4.58
N GLY A 137 7.17 -9.76 4.51
CA GLY A 137 7.90 -9.85 3.24
C GLY A 137 8.31 -8.51 2.66
N ASP A 138 8.01 -7.40 3.35
CA ASP A 138 8.37 -6.08 2.88
C ASP A 138 9.80 -5.71 3.30
N SER A 139 10.78 -6.27 2.64
CA SER A 139 12.19 -6.06 2.97
C SER A 139 12.65 -4.61 2.81
N LYS A 140 11.94 -3.82 2.00
CA LYS A 140 12.29 -2.41 1.81
C LYS A 140 11.85 -1.54 2.98
N HIS A 141 10.74 -1.87 3.64
CA HIS A 141 10.14 -1.03 4.69
C HIS A 141 10.07 -1.73 6.05
N GLY A 142 10.98 -2.60 6.35
CA GLY A 142 11.21 -3.02 7.72
C GLY A 142 10.86 -4.45 8.09
N ASP A 143 10.46 -5.29 7.16
CA ASP A 143 10.27 -6.70 7.49
C ASP A 143 11.53 -7.55 7.27
#